data_9bbd9402063f28439ff77e02041cf460
#
_entry.id   9bbd9402063f28439ff77e02041cf460
#
_cell.length_a   1.000
_cell.length_b   1.000
_cell.length_c   1.000
_cell.angle_alpha   90.00
_cell.angle_beta   90.00
_cell.angle_gamma   90.00
#
_symmetry.space_group_name_H-M   'P 1'
#
loop_
_entity.id
_entity.type
_entity.pdbx_description
1 polymer ?
#
loop_
_entity_poly.entity_id
_entity_poly.type
_entity_poly.pdbx_seq_one_letter_code
_entity_poly.pdbx_strand_id
1 'polypeptide(L)'
;MKRLFITMALCLAFVGLAQAQLSQGQTYSTKIVTGNRPGAGDWGLYFGPSYSEIADLVDTWNSQDEKAFGLPLINLKYYLSNRTEVRFGLQYNGHTTNASGNYDEDFDEIYDYYEENFGTRNIPLTDKSYTRRFRVSPGIAYHFSPKNILDVYVGASLPIGVDAMNSVYETENYQVVTNDATGAHSLQKYEVKDNYNYNSFTIGLGAFIGLQAFVADLPLSLGFEYGLTGMLRTNDKWYHEVADGYGHSQTYYTRDGDYQHFDQLTNKSKYMGTDFRFTISYYFNNK
;
A
#
# COMPACT_ATOMS: atom_id res chain seq x y z
N MET A 1 1.95 0.97 -24.17
CA MET A 1 1.09 1.71 -25.09
C MET A 1 -0.19 0.93 -25.44
N LYS A 2 -0.15 -0.32 -25.96
CA LYS A 2 -1.38 -1.08 -26.33
C LYS A 2 -2.39 -1.22 -25.18
N ARG A 3 -1.95 -1.48 -23.95
CA ARG A 3 -2.83 -1.60 -22.77
C ARG A 3 -3.53 -0.29 -22.40
N LEU A 4 -2.85 0.84 -22.56
CA LEU A 4 -3.42 2.18 -22.32
C LEU A 4 -4.55 2.51 -23.31
N PHE A 5 -4.36 2.16 -24.60
CA PHE A 5 -5.39 2.34 -25.63
C PHE A 5 -6.62 1.46 -25.37
N ILE A 6 -6.43 0.22 -24.95
CA ILE A 6 -7.53 -0.69 -24.63
C ILE A 6 -8.33 -0.16 -23.43
N THR A 7 -7.65 0.33 -22.39
CA THR A 7 -8.32 0.90 -21.21
C THR A 7 -9.10 2.16 -21.58
N MET A 8 -8.51 3.04 -22.38
CA MET A 8 -9.17 4.27 -22.84
C MET A 8 -10.36 3.98 -23.76
N ALA A 9 -10.25 2.98 -24.65
CA ALA A 9 -11.35 2.53 -25.49
C ALA A 9 -12.49 1.90 -24.67
N LEU A 10 -12.17 1.12 -23.62
CA LEU A 10 -13.15 0.56 -22.70
C LEU A 10 -13.89 1.67 -21.94
N CYS A 11 -13.18 2.67 -21.43
CA CYS A 11 -13.78 3.83 -20.75
C CYS A 11 -14.71 4.62 -21.67
N LEU A 12 -14.32 4.85 -22.94
CA LEU A 12 -15.16 5.52 -23.93
C LEU A 12 -16.40 4.69 -24.29
N ALA A 13 -16.27 3.36 -24.37
CA ALA A 13 -17.39 2.46 -24.60
C ALA A 13 -18.41 2.50 -23.45
N PHE A 14 -17.96 2.54 -22.18
CA PHE A 14 -18.85 2.67 -21.02
C PHE A 14 -19.60 3.99 -21.00
N VAL A 15 -18.94 5.10 -21.37
CA VAL A 15 -19.61 6.41 -21.50
C VAL A 15 -20.67 6.38 -22.59
N GLY A 16 -20.38 5.72 -23.73
CA GLY A 16 -21.33 5.54 -24.83
C GLY A 16 -22.54 4.69 -24.44
N LEU A 17 -22.34 3.60 -23.68
CA LEU A 17 -23.43 2.74 -23.18
C LEU A 17 -24.31 3.47 -22.15
N ALA A 18 -23.74 4.30 -21.28
CA ALA A 18 -24.49 5.12 -20.33
C ALA A 18 -25.38 6.16 -21.02
N GLN A 19 -24.98 6.68 -22.19
CA GLN A 19 -25.76 7.59 -23.03
C GLN A 19 -26.86 6.84 -23.82
N ALA A 20 -26.57 5.60 -24.26
CA ALA A 20 -27.52 4.80 -25.06
C ALA A 20 -28.76 4.35 -24.26
N GLN A 21 -28.67 4.25 -22.94
CA GLN A 21 -29.83 3.99 -22.07
C GLN A 21 -30.75 5.22 -21.89
N LEU A 22 -30.36 6.36 -22.38
CA LEU A 22 -31.11 7.63 -22.32
C LEU A 22 -32.00 7.85 -23.54
N SER A 23 -32.34 6.84 -24.34
CA SER A 23 -33.26 7.01 -25.46
C SER A 23 -34.63 7.48 -24.94
N GLN A 24 -34.90 8.72 -25.21
CA GLN A 24 -36.20 9.35 -25.11
C GLN A 24 -37.21 8.59 -25.99
N GLY A 25 -38.06 7.78 -25.40
CA GLY A 25 -39.07 7.15 -26.25
C GLY A 25 -39.94 6.07 -25.61
N GLN A 26 -39.78 5.70 -24.36
CA GLN A 26 -40.73 4.77 -23.72
C GLN A 26 -41.45 5.38 -22.52
N THR A 27 -42.67 5.77 -22.74
CA THR A 27 -43.62 6.43 -21.84
C THR A 27 -44.27 5.48 -20.81
N TYR A 28 -43.74 4.30 -20.59
CA TYR A 28 -44.29 3.28 -19.68
C TYR A 28 -43.31 2.72 -18.67
N SER A 29 -42.36 3.48 -18.20
CA SER A 29 -41.69 3.07 -16.97
C SER A 29 -42.49 3.60 -15.81
N THR A 30 -43.03 2.75 -14.97
CA THR A 30 -43.39 3.06 -13.60
C THR A 30 -42.27 3.94 -13.06
N LYS A 31 -42.65 5.17 -12.64
CA LYS A 31 -41.68 6.13 -12.10
C LYS A 31 -41.07 5.48 -10.85
N ILE A 32 -39.99 4.80 -11.00
CA ILE A 32 -39.19 4.31 -9.90
C ILE A 32 -38.66 5.59 -9.26
N VAL A 33 -39.27 6.01 -8.18
CA VAL A 33 -38.77 7.09 -7.34
C VAL A 33 -37.49 6.58 -6.71
N THR A 34 -36.40 6.90 -7.35
CA THR A 34 -35.08 6.50 -6.91
C THR A 34 -34.58 7.51 -5.91
N GLY A 35 -34.30 7.00 -4.76
CA GLY A 35 -33.76 7.51 -3.52
C GLY A 35 -33.14 8.90 -3.44
N ASN A 36 -32.92 9.34 -2.23
CA ASN A 36 -32.29 10.61 -1.89
C ASN A 36 -30.88 10.68 -2.52
N ARG A 37 -30.76 11.45 -3.59
CA ARG A 37 -29.49 11.72 -4.25
C ARG A 37 -28.88 12.96 -3.67
N PRO A 38 -27.55 12.99 -3.57
CA PRO A 38 -26.87 14.20 -3.14
C PRO A 38 -27.06 15.31 -4.17
N GLY A 39 -27.31 16.48 -3.67
CA GLY A 39 -27.39 17.72 -4.43
C GLY A 39 -26.41 18.75 -3.94
N ALA A 40 -26.44 19.97 -4.52
CA ALA A 40 -25.57 21.05 -4.07
C ALA A 40 -25.74 21.31 -2.57
N GLY A 41 -24.63 21.36 -1.84
CA GLY A 41 -24.56 21.57 -0.39
C GLY A 41 -24.58 20.30 0.46
N ASP A 42 -24.84 19.13 -0.14
CA ASP A 42 -24.87 17.87 0.59
C ASP A 42 -23.45 17.31 0.84
N TRP A 43 -23.32 16.57 1.93
CA TRP A 43 -22.11 15.85 2.30
C TRP A 43 -22.29 14.35 2.07
N GLY A 44 -21.20 13.67 1.84
CA GLY A 44 -21.19 12.21 1.75
C GLY A 44 -19.92 11.62 2.35
N LEU A 45 -20.06 10.41 2.86
CA LEU A 45 -18.95 9.58 3.30
C LEU A 45 -18.81 8.42 2.32
N TYR A 46 -17.64 8.26 1.74
CA TYR A 46 -17.29 7.20 0.81
C TYR A 46 -16.30 6.25 1.45
N PHE A 47 -16.57 4.98 1.32
CA PHE A 47 -15.70 3.89 1.68
C PHE A 47 -15.33 3.08 0.43
N GLY A 48 -14.05 2.97 0.11
CA GLY A 48 -13.61 2.38 -1.16
C GLY A 48 -12.42 1.45 -0.98
N PRO A 49 -12.61 0.20 -0.51
CA PRO A 49 -11.55 -0.79 -0.50
C PRO A 49 -11.14 -1.16 -1.93
N SER A 50 -9.83 -1.27 -2.16
CA SER A 50 -9.30 -1.79 -3.40
C SER A 50 -9.35 -3.30 -3.44
N TYR A 51 -9.28 -3.86 -4.64
CA TYR A 51 -9.19 -5.31 -4.80
C TYR A 51 -7.96 -5.89 -4.06
N SER A 52 -6.81 -5.22 -4.14
CA SER A 52 -5.60 -5.64 -3.44
C SER A 52 -5.78 -5.60 -1.91
N GLU A 53 -6.38 -4.52 -1.39
CA GLU A 53 -6.64 -4.41 0.06
C GLU A 53 -7.57 -5.52 0.57
N ILE A 54 -8.56 -5.92 -0.24
CA ILE A 54 -9.45 -7.04 0.11
C ILE A 54 -8.67 -8.36 0.06
N ALA A 55 -7.85 -8.59 -0.97
CA ALA A 55 -7.03 -9.79 -1.10
C ALA A 55 -6.04 -9.92 0.07
N ASP A 56 -5.31 -8.85 0.38
CA ASP A 56 -4.37 -8.80 1.52
C ASP A 56 -5.07 -9.10 2.85
N LEU A 57 -6.31 -8.62 3.02
CA LEU A 57 -7.09 -8.91 4.23
C LEU A 57 -7.45 -10.39 4.34
N VAL A 58 -7.80 -11.04 3.21
CA VAL A 58 -8.13 -12.47 3.17
C VAL A 58 -6.89 -13.31 3.42
N ASP A 59 -5.76 -12.95 2.82
CA ASP A 59 -4.48 -13.65 3.00
C ASP A 59 -3.98 -13.53 4.45
N THR A 60 -4.10 -12.36 5.05
CA THR A 60 -3.76 -12.14 6.47
C THR A 60 -4.65 -12.92 7.41
N TRP A 61 -5.93 -13.11 7.07
CA TRP A 61 -6.83 -13.94 7.88
C TRP A 61 -6.38 -15.41 7.92
N ASN A 62 -5.73 -15.88 6.86
CA ASN A 62 -5.27 -17.25 6.73
C ASN A 62 -3.85 -17.47 7.27
N SER A 63 -3.07 -16.41 7.52
CA SER A 63 -1.70 -16.48 8.03
C SER A 63 -1.65 -16.16 9.54
N GLN A 64 -0.88 -16.95 10.29
CA GLN A 64 -0.75 -16.75 11.75
C GLN A 64 0.32 -15.70 12.10
N ASP A 65 1.28 -15.46 11.22
CA ASP A 65 2.49 -14.67 11.50
C ASP A 65 2.48 -13.26 10.88
N GLU A 66 1.52 -12.96 10.01
CA GLU A 66 1.40 -11.67 9.34
C GLU A 66 0.20 -10.90 9.86
N LYS A 67 0.42 -9.63 10.22
CA LYS A 67 -0.66 -8.70 10.61
C LYS A 67 -0.68 -7.53 9.66
N ALA A 68 -1.67 -7.49 8.78
CA ALA A 68 -1.98 -6.33 7.98
C ALA A 68 -3.12 -5.55 8.64
N PHE A 69 -2.93 -4.26 8.83
CA PHE A 69 -3.98 -3.33 9.20
C PHE A 69 -4.04 -2.23 8.14
N GLY A 70 -5.16 -2.18 7.43
CA GLY A 70 -5.42 -1.14 6.45
C GLY A 70 -6.72 -0.42 6.74
N LEU A 71 -6.68 0.91 6.74
CA LEU A 71 -7.86 1.72 6.50
C LEU A 71 -7.94 1.92 4.99
N PRO A 72 -8.90 1.30 4.29
CA PRO A 72 -9.11 1.55 2.89
C PRO A 72 -9.42 3.02 2.65
N LEU A 73 -9.40 3.44 1.40
CA LEU A 73 -9.66 4.83 1.07
C LEU A 73 -11.04 5.26 1.58
N ILE A 74 -11.03 6.19 2.54
CA ILE A 74 -12.22 6.87 3.03
C ILE A 74 -12.20 8.28 2.46
N ASN A 75 -13.27 8.69 1.77
CA ASN A 75 -13.41 10.05 1.29
C ASN A 75 -14.58 10.74 1.99
N LEU A 76 -14.31 11.94 2.45
CA LEU A 76 -15.35 12.91 2.72
C LEU A 76 -15.69 13.63 1.41
N LYS A 77 -16.93 13.58 0.97
CA LYS A 77 -17.43 14.19 -0.24
C LYS A 77 -18.25 15.43 0.09
N TYR A 78 -18.13 16.47 -0.71
CA TYR A 78 -18.97 17.65 -0.66
C TYR A 78 -19.41 18.05 -2.05
N TYR A 79 -20.71 18.20 -2.26
CA TYR A 79 -21.30 18.52 -3.55
C TYR A 79 -21.37 20.02 -3.75
N LEU A 80 -20.48 20.57 -4.56
CA LEU A 80 -20.51 21.99 -4.97
C LEU A 80 -21.72 22.29 -5.86
N SER A 81 -22.14 21.31 -6.64
CA SER A 81 -23.31 21.36 -7.49
C SER A 81 -23.91 19.97 -7.64
N ASN A 82 -25.05 19.84 -8.30
CA ASN A 82 -25.64 18.53 -8.59
C ASN A 82 -24.73 17.63 -9.46
N ARG A 83 -23.67 18.18 -10.06
CA ARG A 83 -22.77 17.45 -10.96
C ARG A 83 -21.30 17.45 -10.51
N THR A 84 -20.95 18.30 -9.56
CA THR A 84 -19.55 18.47 -9.17
C THR A 84 -19.41 18.22 -7.69
N GLU A 85 -18.57 17.26 -7.33
CA GLU A 85 -18.18 17.00 -5.95
C GLU A 85 -16.68 17.27 -5.75
N VAL A 86 -16.31 17.75 -4.59
CA VAL A 86 -14.95 17.73 -4.07
C VAL A 86 -14.83 16.59 -3.08
N ARG A 87 -13.64 15.99 -3.04
CA ARG A 87 -13.32 14.84 -2.17
C ARG A 87 -12.10 15.14 -1.34
N PHE A 88 -12.10 14.65 -0.13
CA PHE A 88 -10.92 14.59 0.71
C PHE A 88 -10.73 13.17 1.20
N GLY A 89 -9.78 12.47 0.60
CA GLY A 89 -9.49 11.08 0.88
C GLY A 89 -8.42 10.90 1.93
N LEU A 90 -8.62 9.89 2.79
CA LEU A 90 -7.64 9.38 3.74
C LEU A 90 -7.44 7.89 3.49
N GLN A 91 -6.19 7.45 3.50
CA GLN A 91 -5.81 6.04 3.37
C GLN A 91 -4.63 5.75 4.29
N TYR A 92 -4.69 4.62 4.97
CA TYR A 92 -3.60 4.11 5.77
C TYR A 92 -3.42 2.62 5.53
N ASN A 93 -2.20 2.20 5.22
CA ASN A 93 -1.86 0.80 5.10
C ASN A 93 -0.66 0.52 6.00
N GLY A 94 -0.80 -0.45 6.89
CA GLY A 94 0.24 -0.96 7.76
C GLY A 94 0.39 -2.46 7.58
N HIS A 95 1.61 -2.92 7.39
CA HIS A 95 1.95 -4.33 7.35
C HIS A 95 3.05 -4.61 8.36
N THR A 96 2.89 -5.68 9.13
CA THR A 96 3.84 -6.12 10.13
C THR A 96 4.10 -7.60 9.96
N THR A 97 5.33 -7.94 9.72
CA THR A 97 5.80 -9.33 9.73
C THR A 97 6.68 -9.52 10.95
N ASN A 98 6.49 -10.62 11.68
CA ASN A 98 7.31 -10.97 12.82
C ASN A 98 7.57 -12.48 12.76
N ALA A 99 8.77 -12.83 12.34
CA ALA A 99 9.26 -14.20 12.36
C ALA A 99 10.32 -14.31 13.45
N SER A 100 10.18 -15.30 14.33
CA SER A 100 11.19 -15.60 15.33
C SER A 100 11.24 -17.11 15.54
N GLY A 101 12.44 -17.63 15.67
CA GLY A 101 12.65 -19.05 15.84
C GLY A 101 14.12 -19.35 16.07
N ASN A 102 14.42 -20.62 16.13
CA ASN A 102 15.78 -21.11 16.22
C ASN A 102 16.01 -22.10 15.08
N TYR A 103 17.22 -22.13 14.56
CA TYR A 103 17.67 -23.16 13.63
C TYR A 103 18.97 -23.78 14.12
N ASP A 104 19.18 -25.04 13.79
CA ASP A 104 20.39 -25.74 14.13
C ASP A 104 21.38 -25.65 12.95
N GLU A 105 22.62 -25.28 13.25
CA GLU A 105 23.69 -25.17 12.28
C GLU A 105 24.86 -26.07 12.70
N ASP A 106 25.32 -26.91 11.77
CA ASP A 106 26.42 -27.83 12.00
C ASP A 106 27.73 -27.18 11.58
N PHE A 107 28.53 -26.79 12.57
CA PHE A 107 29.80 -26.12 12.35
C PHE A 107 30.93 -27.07 11.99
N ASP A 108 30.76 -28.37 12.18
CA ASP A 108 31.72 -29.36 11.70
C ASP A 108 31.66 -29.50 10.17
N GLU A 109 30.47 -29.32 9.56
CA GLU A 109 30.35 -29.27 8.11
C GLU A 109 30.88 -27.97 7.49
N ILE A 110 30.66 -26.82 8.19
CA ILE A 110 31.09 -25.50 7.70
C ILE A 110 32.61 -25.33 7.78
N TYR A 111 33.22 -25.88 8.81
CA TYR A 111 34.64 -25.73 9.09
C TYR A 111 35.37 -27.07 9.06
N ASP A 112 35.03 -27.95 8.12
CA ASP A 112 35.55 -29.31 7.94
C ASP A 112 37.07 -29.37 7.72
N TYR A 113 37.68 -28.26 7.35
CA TYR A 113 39.15 -28.16 7.15
C TYR A 113 39.94 -27.97 8.46
N TYR A 114 39.24 -27.76 9.60
CA TYR A 114 39.85 -27.82 10.94
C TYR A 114 39.70 -29.25 11.51
N GLU A 115 40.70 -29.71 12.25
CA GLU A 115 40.67 -31.05 12.88
C GLU A 115 39.87 -31.07 14.17
N GLU A 116 39.37 -29.93 14.65
CA GLU A 116 38.55 -29.78 15.85
C GLU A 116 37.06 -30.08 15.55
N ASN A 117 36.38 -30.60 16.58
CA ASN A 117 34.94 -30.82 16.54
C ASN A 117 34.22 -29.62 17.20
N PHE A 118 33.53 -28.81 16.38
CA PHE A 118 32.80 -27.64 16.84
C PHE A 118 31.34 -27.95 17.20
N GLY A 119 30.80 -29.02 16.64
CA GLY A 119 29.44 -29.50 16.90
C GLY A 119 28.35 -28.60 16.36
N THR A 120 27.11 -29.01 16.57
CA THR A 120 25.91 -28.27 16.19
C THR A 120 25.55 -27.19 17.23
N ARG A 121 25.16 -26.01 16.76
CA ARG A 121 24.65 -24.90 17.59
C ARG A 121 23.23 -24.55 17.20
N ASN A 122 22.43 -24.25 18.23
CA ASN A 122 21.07 -23.75 18.06
C ASN A 122 21.11 -22.22 18.04
N ILE A 123 20.81 -21.64 16.87
CA ILE A 123 21.00 -20.22 16.58
C ILE A 123 19.64 -19.52 16.59
N PRO A 124 19.44 -18.51 17.46
CA PRO A 124 18.22 -17.71 17.45
C PRO A 124 18.19 -16.78 16.25
N LEU A 125 17.00 -16.66 15.66
CA LEU A 125 16.70 -15.76 14.57
C LEU A 125 15.48 -14.92 14.90
N THR A 126 15.58 -13.62 14.69
CA THR A 126 14.46 -12.71 14.78
C THR A 126 14.46 -11.81 13.54
N ASP A 127 13.34 -11.84 12.79
CA ASP A 127 13.09 -10.96 11.65
C ASP A 127 11.77 -10.23 11.89
N LYS A 128 11.83 -8.91 12.04
CA LYS A 128 10.68 -8.02 12.25
C LYS A 128 10.67 -6.95 11.20
N SER A 129 9.57 -6.83 10.47
CA SER A 129 9.38 -5.78 9.48
C SER A 129 8.07 -5.04 9.71
N TYR A 130 8.15 -3.72 9.67
CA TYR A 130 7.01 -2.82 9.77
C TYR A 130 7.00 -1.91 8.56
N THR A 131 5.94 -1.98 7.78
CA THR A 131 5.70 -1.04 6.68
C THR A 131 4.47 -0.21 6.99
N ARG A 132 4.56 1.11 6.82
CA ARG A 132 3.46 2.05 7.04
C ARG A 132 3.35 2.99 5.86
N ARG A 133 2.14 3.19 5.40
CA ARG A 133 1.82 4.13 4.33
C ARG A 133 0.61 4.96 4.74
N PHE A 134 0.79 6.26 4.77
CA PHE A 134 -0.29 7.20 5.03
C PHE A 134 -0.45 8.14 3.85
N ARG A 135 -1.69 8.35 3.40
CA ARG A 135 -2.00 9.24 2.27
C ARG A 135 -3.22 10.09 2.55
N VAL A 136 -3.13 11.33 2.12
CA VAL A 136 -4.26 12.23 1.93
C VAL A 136 -4.44 12.48 0.44
N SER A 137 -5.68 12.54 -0.03
CA SER A 137 -5.98 12.62 -1.46
C SER A 137 -7.14 13.59 -1.70
N PRO A 138 -6.86 14.93 -1.70
CA PRO A 138 -7.85 15.87 -2.19
C PRO A 138 -8.14 15.61 -3.67
N GLY A 139 -9.40 15.79 -4.07
CA GLY A 139 -9.83 15.50 -5.43
C GLY A 139 -11.13 16.18 -5.81
N ILE A 140 -11.47 16.05 -7.07
CA ILE A 140 -12.70 16.58 -7.66
C ILE A 140 -13.28 15.54 -8.61
N ALA A 141 -14.61 15.42 -8.66
CA ALA A 141 -15.29 14.58 -9.63
C ALA A 141 -16.46 15.29 -10.29
N TYR A 142 -16.74 14.86 -11.51
CA TYR A 142 -17.85 15.34 -12.31
C TYR A 142 -18.79 14.17 -12.64
N HIS A 143 -20.08 14.34 -12.34
CA HIS A 143 -21.15 13.38 -12.50
C HIS A 143 -21.94 13.65 -13.77
N PHE A 144 -22.02 12.65 -14.65
CA PHE A 144 -22.71 12.79 -15.94
C PHE A 144 -24.23 12.62 -15.82
N SER A 145 -24.65 11.74 -14.92
CA SER A 145 -26.05 11.31 -14.82
C SER A 145 -26.62 11.42 -13.40
N PRO A 146 -26.51 12.60 -12.74
CA PRO A 146 -26.88 12.74 -11.32
C PRO A 146 -28.37 12.51 -11.02
N LYS A 147 -29.24 12.42 -12.03
CA LYS A 147 -30.68 12.16 -11.89
C LYS A 147 -31.07 10.71 -12.13
N ASN A 148 -30.16 9.87 -12.59
CA ASN A 148 -30.42 8.47 -12.92
C ASN A 148 -30.14 7.54 -11.73
N ILE A 149 -30.66 6.33 -11.77
CA ILE A 149 -30.33 5.27 -10.79
C ILE A 149 -28.84 4.94 -10.86
N LEU A 150 -28.32 4.85 -12.08
CA LEU A 150 -26.91 4.67 -12.37
C LEU A 150 -26.29 6.01 -12.73
N ASP A 151 -25.23 6.36 -12.06
CA ASP A 151 -24.48 7.58 -12.29
C ASP A 151 -23.02 7.25 -12.59
N VAL A 152 -22.56 7.73 -13.73
CA VAL A 152 -21.17 7.64 -14.15
C VAL A 152 -20.48 8.94 -13.79
N TYR A 153 -19.31 8.85 -13.23
CA TYR A 153 -18.51 10.02 -12.91
C TYR A 153 -17.04 9.83 -13.28
N VAL A 154 -16.37 10.94 -13.53
CA VAL A 154 -14.92 10.99 -13.74
C VAL A 154 -14.32 12.01 -12.80
N GLY A 155 -13.07 11.81 -12.43
CA GLY A 155 -12.43 12.77 -11.55
C GLY A 155 -10.91 12.70 -11.57
N ALA A 156 -10.34 13.61 -10.78
CA ALA A 156 -8.91 13.69 -10.56
C ALA A 156 -8.63 13.86 -9.06
N SER A 157 -7.47 13.40 -8.64
CA SER A 157 -6.99 13.50 -7.25
C SER A 157 -5.52 13.84 -7.19
N LEU A 158 -5.11 14.42 -6.06
CA LEU A 158 -3.73 14.76 -5.73
C LEU A 158 -3.31 13.98 -4.49
N PRO A 159 -2.92 12.71 -4.60
CA PRO A 159 -2.46 11.95 -3.45
C PRO A 159 -1.10 12.49 -2.96
N ILE A 160 -1.03 12.75 -1.65
CA ILE A 160 0.15 13.22 -0.93
C ILE A 160 0.31 12.31 0.27
N GLY A 161 1.53 11.83 0.55
CA GLY A 161 1.71 10.91 1.64
C GLY A 161 3.13 10.70 2.08
N VAL A 162 3.25 9.78 3.04
CA VAL A 162 4.52 9.30 3.57
C VAL A 162 4.52 7.78 3.56
N ASP A 163 5.63 7.20 3.13
CA ASP A 163 5.88 5.77 3.22
C ASP A 163 7.05 5.58 4.20
N ALA A 164 6.88 4.70 5.19
CA ALA A 164 7.90 4.37 6.17
C ALA A 164 8.02 2.85 6.30
N MET A 165 9.24 2.36 6.43
CA MET A 165 9.55 0.97 6.70
C MET A 165 10.63 0.91 7.77
N ASN A 166 10.48 -0.02 8.68
CA ASN A 166 11.53 -0.42 9.61
C ASN A 166 11.62 -1.93 9.59
N SER A 167 12.82 -2.47 9.40
CA SER A 167 13.09 -3.89 9.48
C SER A 167 14.27 -4.12 10.40
N VAL A 168 14.13 -5.08 11.32
CA VAL A 168 15.16 -5.47 12.25
C VAL A 168 15.38 -6.97 12.12
N TYR A 169 16.58 -7.34 11.75
CA TYR A 169 17.05 -8.70 11.68
C TYR A 169 18.13 -8.90 12.76
N GLU A 170 17.93 -9.87 13.64
CA GLU A 170 18.86 -10.20 14.73
C GLU A 170 19.14 -11.70 14.70
N THR A 171 20.41 -12.07 14.69
CA THR A 171 20.88 -13.46 14.73
C THR A 171 22.22 -13.55 15.44
N GLU A 172 22.66 -14.77 15.69
CA GLU A 172 23.99 -15.07 16.17
C GLU A 172 24.82 -15.71 15.09
N ASN A 173 26.05 -15.24 14.92
CA ASN A 173 27.04 -15.86 14.05
C ASN A 173 28.23 -16.36 14.86
N TYR A 174 28.99 -17.25 14.27
CA TYR A 174 30.16 -17.84 14.88
C TYR A 174 31.34 -17.77 13.92
N GLN A 175 32.52 -17.57 14.46
CA GLN A 175 33.78 -17.63 13.69
C GLN A 175 34.81 -18.46 14.44
N VAL A 176 35.72 -19.06 13.68
CA VAL A 176 36.85 -19.77 14.24
C VAL A 176 37.93 -18.77 14.64
N VAL A 177 38.36 -18.82 15.87
CA VAL A 177 39.47 -18.03 16.42
C VAL A 177 40.60 -18.98 16.82
N THR A 178 41.80 -18.66 16.33
CA THR A 178 43.01 -19.43 16.67
C THR A 178 43.72 -18.80 17.85
N ASN A 179 44.06 -19.60 18.84
CA ASN A 179 44.89 -19.16 19.96
C ASN A 179 46.36 -19.22 19.55
N ASP A 180 46.98 -18.05 19.39
CA ASP A 180 48.39 -17.93 18.94
C ASP A 180 49.40 -18.65 19.81
N ALA A 181 49.10 -18.86 21.11
CA ALA A 181 50.02 -19.52 22.05
C ALA A 181 49.96 -21.05 21.97
N THR A 182 48.81 -21.63 21.63
CA THR A 182 48.58 -23.07 21.62
C THR A 182 48.28 -23.65 20.26
N GLY A 183 47.99 -22.83 19.27
CA GLY A 183 47.50 -23.23 17.94
C GLY A 183 46.10 -23.82 17.92
N ALA A 184 45.41 -23.87 19.08
CA ALA A 184 44.05 -24.44 19.20
C ALA A 184 43.02 -23.52 18.57
N HIS A 185 42.04 -24.11 17.89
CA HIS A 185 40.92 -23.40 17.29
C HIS A 185 39.68 -23.48 18.19
N SER A 186 38.91 -22.41 18.23
CA SER A 186 37.67 -22.36 19.03
C SER A 186 36.63 -21.49 18.32
N LEU A 187 35.35 -21.83 18.46
CA LEU A 187 34.24 -21.00 17.98
C LEU A 187 33.99 -19.83 18.94
N GLN A 188 34.08 -18.65 18.41
CA GLN A 188 33.68 -17.43 19.09
C GLN A 188 32.33 -16.94 18.53
N LYS A 189 31.36 -16.80 19.43
CA LYS A 189 30.04 -16.28 19.14
C LYS A 189 30.07 -14.75 19.05
N TYR A 190 29.31 -14.19 18.09
CA TYR A 190 29.02 -12.76 18.00
C TYR A 190 27.57 -12.52 17.55
N GLU A 191 26.98 -11.43 18.02
CA GLU A 191 25.64 -11.03 17.63
C GLU A 191 25.67 -10.20 16.35
N VAL A 192 24.76 -10.52 15.42
CA VAL A 192 24.55 -9.74 14.21
C VAL A 192 23.20 -9.07 14.31
N LYS A 193 23.22 -7.77 14.21
CA LYS A 193 22.02 -6.95 14.17
C LYS A 193 22.02 -6.11 12.92
N ASP A 194 20.97 -6.25 12.14
CA ASP A 194 20.74 -5.51 10.93
C ASP A 194 19.45 -4.71 11.06
N ASN A 195 19.55 -3.39 11.01
CA ASN A 195 18.44 -2.48 11.23
C ASN A 195 18.27 -1.57 10.01
N TYR A 196 17.18 -1.80 9.26
CA TYR A 196 16.80 -0.99 8.12
C TYR A 196 15.70 0.00 8.48
N ASN A 197 15.96 1.26 8.23
CA ASN A 197 14.97 2.31 8.29
C ASN A 197 14.83 3.00 6.93
N TYR A 198 13.60 3.18 6.52
CA TYR A 198 13.26 3.86 5.28
C TYR A 198 12.12 4.83 5.51
N ASN A 199 12.32 6.07 5.05
CA ASN A 199 11.28 7.09 5.06
C ASN A 199 11.27 7.82 3.72
N SER A 200 10.09 8.02 3.15
CA SER A 200 9.94 8.79 1.92
C SER A 200 8.69 9.65 1.93
N PHE A 201 8.74 10.73 1.19
CA PHE A 201 7.58 11.57 0.88
C PHE A 201 7.08 11.24 -0.52
N THR A 202 5.77 11.12 -0.66
CA THR A 202 5.11 10.79 -1.93
C THR A 202 4.13 11.89 -2.32
N ILE A 203 4.13 12.26 -3.59
CA ILE A 203 3.15 13.15 -4.19
C ILE A 203 2.78 12.61 -5.57
N GLY A 204 1.52 12.73 -5.97
CA GLY A 204 1.07 12.17 -7.24
C GLY A 204 -0.08 12.91 -7.87
N LEU A 205 -0.45 12.43 -9.05
CA LEU A 205 -1.66 12.81 -9.76
C LEU A 205 -2.43 11.54 -10.09
N GLY A 206 -3.70 11.52 -9.74
CA GLY A 206 -4.63 10.45 -10.05
C GLY A 206 -5.75 10.93 -10.96
N ALA A 207 -6.20 10.05 -11.84
CA ALA A 207 -7.44 10.18 -12.58
C ALA A 207 -8.27 8.93 -12.35
N PHE A 208 -9.57 9.08 -12.23
CA PHE A 208 -10.45 7.94 -11.99
C PHE A 208 -11.78 8.08 -12.76
N ILE A 209 -12.37 6.93 -13.03
CA ILE A 209 -13.73 6.79 -13.54
C ILE A 209 -14.50 5.89 -12.60
N GLY A 210 -15.74 6.23 -12.31
CA GLY A 210 -16.59 5.44 -11.43
C GLY A 210 -18.00 5.29 -11.96
N LEU A 211 -18.63 4.22 -11.52
CA LEU A 211 -20.04 3.93 -11.71
C LEU A 211 -20.65 3.66 -10.34
N GLN A 212 -21.72 4.36 -10.02
CA GLN A 212 -22.47 4.15 -8.79
C GLN A 212 -23.96 3.96 -9.05
N ALA A 213 -24.56 3.07 -8.28
CA ALA A 213 -26.01 2.84 -8.25
C ALA A 213 -26.58 3.29 -6.92
N PHE A 214 -27.60 4.13 -6.96
CA PHE A 214 -28.30 4.57 -5.75
C PHE A 214 -29.32 3.50 -5.30
N VAL A 215 -29.34 3.20 -4.00
CA VAL A 215 -30.12 2.11 -3.43
C VAL A 215 -31.48 2.65 -3.00
N ALA A 216 -32.53 2.40 -3.79
CA ALA A 216 -33.92 2.75 -3.52
C ALA A 216 -34.06 4.13 -2.81
N ASP A 217 -34.80 4.18 -1.69
CA ASP A 217 -35.01 5.40 -0.93
C ASP A 217 -33.96 5.67 0.16
N LEU A 218 -32.87 4.92 0.14
CA LEU A 218 -31.78 5.10 1.10
C LEU A 218 -30.78 6.16 0.62
N PRO A 219 -30.19 6.93 1.53
CA PRO A 219 -29.11 7.86 1.19
C PRO A 219 -27.79 7.09 0.98
N LEU A 220 -27.84 6.05 0.18
CA LEU A 220 -26.73 5.09 -0.03
C LEU A 220 -26.52 4.85 -1.52
N SER A 221 -25.27 4.79 -1.93
CA SER A 221 -24.88 4.25 -3.25
C SER A 221 -23.82 3.16 -3.12
N LEU A 222 -23.90 2.21 -4.05
CA LEU A 222 -22.91 1.15 -4.25
C LEU A 222 -22.31 1.31 -5.64
N GLY A 223 -21.03 1.00 -5.80
CA GLY A 223 -20.41 1.18 -7.11
C GLY A 223 -19.01 0.62 -7.21
N PHE A 224 -18.38 1.02 -8.30
CA PHE A 224 -17.00 0.67 -8.64
C PHE A 224 -16.28 1.94 -9.09
N GLU A 225 -15.00 2.01 -8.80
CA GLU A 225 -14.12 3.06 -9.26
C GLU A 225 -12.84 2.42 -9.80
N TYR A 226 -12.42 2.85 -10.98
CA TYR A 226 -11.14 2.47 -11.57
C TYR A 226 -10.28 3.72 -11.67
N GLY A 227 -9.12 3.67 -11.03
CA GLY A 227 -8.16 4.76 -10.95
C GLY A 227 -6.85 4.45 -11.63
N LEU A 228 -6.23 5.48 -12.18
CA LEU A 228 -4.86 5.49 -12.65
C LEU A 228 -4.12 6.59 -11.88
N THR A 229 -3.05 6.24 -11.20
CA THR A 229 -2.29 7.18 -10.38
C THR A 229 -0.82 7.14 -10.75
N GLY A 230 -0.25 8.29 -11.07
CA GLY A 230 1.19 8.50 -11.19
C GLY A 230 1.71 9.12 -9.89
N MET A 231 2.73 8.51 -9.30
CA MET A 231 3.34 8.95 -8.05
C MET A 231 4.81 9.26 -8.25
N LEU A 232 5.25 10.33 -7.63
CA LEU A 232 6.65 10.67 -7.43
C LEU A 232 6.99 10.45 -5.97
N ARG A 233 7.99 9.64 -5.73
CA ARG A 233 8.58 9.42 -4.42
C ARG A 233 9.85 10.23 -4.32
N THR A 234 9.98 11.02 -3.27
CA THR A 234 11.12 11.93 -3.07
C THR A 234 11.62 11.77 -1.65
N ASN A 235 12.86 12.18 -1.46
CA ASN A 235 13.47 12.18 -0.13
C ASN A 235 13.55 10.78 0.48
N ASP A 236 13.82 9.78 -0.39
CA ASP A 236 14.06 8.40 0.03
C ASP A 236 15.34 8.37 0.87
N LYS A 237 15.17 8.30 2.18
CA LYS A 237 16.28 8.16 3.11
C LYS A 237 16.31 6.72 3.58
N TRP A 238 17.41 6.05 3.26
CA TRP A 238 17.74 4.73 3.77
C TRP A 238 18.74 4.89 4.90
N TYR A 239 18.50 4.19 5.97
CA TYR A 239 19.42 4.03 7.07
C TYR A 239 19.54 2.56 7.37
N HIS A 240 20.74 2.03 7.23
CA HIS A 240 21.05 0.64 7.46
C HIS A 240 22.22 0.57 8.43
N GLU A 241 21.99 0.04 9.60
CA GLU A 241 22.99 -0.17 10.64
C GLU A 241 23.28 -1.65 10.78
N VAL A 242 24.53 -2.03 10.54
CA VAL A 242 25.04 -3.37 10.78
C VAL A 242 25.97 -3.30 11.97
N ALA A 243 25.65 -4.01 13.04
CA ALA A 243 26.55 -4.21 14.15
C ALA A 243 27.20 -5.59 14.01
N ASP A 244 28.54 -5.60 13.86
CA ASP A 244 29.31 -6.82 13.98
C ASP A 244 29.63 -7.12 15.47
N GLY A 245 29.86 -8.38 15.76
CA GLY A 245 30.10 -8.83 17.14
C GLY A 245 31.40 -8.34 17.79
N TYR A 246 32.16 -7.50 17.10
CA TYR A 246 33.39 -6.89 17.61
C TYR A 246 33.17 -5.48 18.14
N GLY A 247 31.94 -5.03 18.22
CA GLY A 247 31.57 -3.69 18.68
C GLY A 247 31.73 -2.62 17.59
N HIS A 248 31.90 -3.01 16.33
CA HIS A 248 31.85 -2.10 15.22
C HIS A 248 30.43 -1.99 14.70
N SER A 249 29.91 -0.80 14.74
CA SER A 249 28.65 -0.45 14.08
C SER A 249 28.97 0.34 12.83
N GLN A 250 28.48 -0.11 11.68
CA GLN A 250 28.59 0.60 10.42
C GLN A 250 27.22 1.04 9.95
N THR A 251 27.12 2.29 9.52
CA THR A 251 25.90 2.88 9.02
C THR A 251 26.02 3.09 7.52
N TYR A 252 25.09 2.55 6.78
CA TYR A 252 24.98 2.67 5.33
C TYR A 252 23.73 3.45 4.97
N TYR A 253 23.80 4.26 3.92
CA TYR A 253 22.66 5.01 3.39
C TYR A 253 22.22 4.51 2.02
N THR A 254 22.39 3.20 1.77
CA THR A 254 22.07 2.56 0.50
C THR A 254 20.91 1.58 0.64
N ARG A 255 20.18 1.38 -0.45
CA ARG A 255 19.05 0.44 -0.51
C ARG A 255 19.49 -1.02 -0.53
N ASP A 256 20.55 -1.30 -1.28
CA ASP A 256 21.09 -2.64 -1.46
C ASP A 256 22.33 -2.76 -0.58
N GLY A 257 22.56 -3.90 0.03
CA GLY A 257 23.70 -4.17 0.89
C GLY A 257 25.09 -4.07 0.22
N ASP A 258 25.15 -3.46 -0.97
CA ASP A 258 26.39 -3.06 -1.62
C ASP A 258 27.10 -2.05 -0.73
N TYR A 259 28.24 -2.44 -0.22
CA TYR A 259 29.16 -1.78 0.70
C TYR A 259 29.69 -0.41 0.24
N GLN A 260 28.89 0.34 -0.52
CA GLN A 260 29.24 1.70 -0.91
C GLN A 260 28.86 2.68 0.18
N HIS A 261 29.84 3.25 0.82
CA HIS A 261 29.67 4.28 1.84
C HIS A 261 29.22 5.59 1.21
N PHE A 262 27.94 5.90 1.34
CA PHE A 262 27.42 7.22 1.01
C PHE A 262 27.02 7.93 2.31
N ASP A 263 27.53 9.12 2.55
CA ASP A 263 27.14 9.94 3.71
C ASP A 263 25.68 10.37 3.66
N GLN A 264 25.11 10.53 2.46
CA GLN A 264 23.69 10.74 2.20
C GLN A 264 23.33 10.32 0.79
N LEU A 265 22.40 9.39 0.66
CA LEU A 265 21.79 9.05 -0.62
C LEU A 265 20.34 9.54 -0.65
N THR A 266 20.03 10.46 -1.56
CA THR A 266 18.66 10.90 -1.82
C THR A 266 18.17 10.28 -3.12
N ASN A 267 17.30 9.30 -3.03
CA ASN A 267 16.69 8.66 -4.20
C ASN A 267 15.37 9.33 -4.55
N LYS A 268 15.08 9.34 -5.86
CA LYS A 268 13.78 9.73 -6.42
C LYS A 268 13.30 8.62 -7.30
N SER A 269 12.09 8.14 -7.07
CA SER A 269 11.47 7.13 -7.92
C SER A 269 10.12 7.59 -8.42
N LYS A 270 9.76 7.11 -9.61
CA LYS A 270 8.46 7.36 -10.23
C LYS A 270 7.78 6.03 -10.47
N TYR A 271 6.52 5.94 -10.15
CA TYR A 271 5.74 4.76 -10.50
C TYR A 271 4.32 5.15 -10.94
N MET A 272 3.73 4.30 -11.75
CA MET A 272 2.33 4.39 -12.14
C MET A 272 1.62 3.12 -11.68
N GLY A 273 0.46 3.30 -11.09
CA GLY A 273 -0.39 2.21 -10.65
C GLY A 273 -1.82 2.40 -11.11
N THR A 274 -2.50 1.29 -11.27
CA THR A 274 -3.95 1.24 -11.46
C THR A 274 -4.59 0.64 -10.23
N ASP A 275 -5.79 1.09 -9.92
CA ASP A 275 -6.52 0.66 -8.74
C ASP A 275 -7.99 0.44 -9.11
N PHE A 276 -8.52 -0.70 -8.70
CA PHE A 276 -9.94 -1.02 -8.83
C PHE A 276 -10.55 -1.12 -7.44
N ARG A 277 -11.59 -0.31 -7.19
CA ARG A 277 -12.24 -0.19 -5.88
C ARG A 277 -13.70 -0.55 -5.97
N PHE A 278 -14.16 -1.25 -4.95
CA PHE A 278 -15.57 -1.33 -4.61
C PHE A 278 -15.94 -0.11 -3.78
N THR A 279 -17.08 0.50 -4.04
CA THR A 279 -17.41 1.75 -3.39
C THR A 279 -18.77 1.69 -2.71
N ILE A 280 -18.80 2.18 -1.48
CA ILE A 280 -20.03 2.39 -0.71
C ILE A 280 -20.03 3.85 -0.31
N SER A 281 -21.09 4.59 -0.63
CA SER A 281 -21.21 5.99 -0.20
C SER A 281 -22.51 6.21 0.54
N TYR A 282 -22.42 6.87 1.68
CA TYR A 282 -23.55 7.33 2.45
C TYR A 282 -23.64 8.85 2.37
N TYR A 283 -24.84 9.40 2.18
CA TYR A 283 -25.06 10.82 1.97
C TYR A 283 -25.87 11.44 3.12
N PHE A 284 -25.39 12.58 3.58
CA PHE A 284 -26.06 13.38 4.60
C PHE A 284 -26.80 14.50 3.88
N ASN A 285 -28.13 14.42 3.85
CA ASN A 285 -28.95 15.44 3.24
C ASN A 285 -29.22 16.56 4.26
N ASN A 286 -28.87 17.77 3.94
CA ASN A 286 -29.14 18.96 4.73
C ASN A 286 -30.57 19.53 4.46
N LYS A 287 -31.54 18.64 4.15
CA LYS A 287 -32.95 19.09 3.93
C LYS A 287 -33.81 18.84 5.14
#